data_0c6e5e4c20b02bd9db61935784648bf3
#
_entry.id   0c6e5e4c20b02bd9db61935784648bf3
#
_cell.length_a   1.000
_cell.length_b   1.000
_cell.length_c   1.000
_cell.angle_alpha   90.00
_cell.angle_beta   90.00
_cell.angle_gamma   90.00
#
_symmetry.space_group_name_H-M   'P 1'
#
loop_
_entity.id
_entity.type
_entity.pdbx_description
1 polymer ?
#
loop_
_entity_poly.entity_id
_entity_poly.type
_entity_poly.pdbx_seq_one_letter_code
_entity_poly.pdbx_strand_id
1 'polypeptide(L)'
;MTLANELQSAMQAAMKSGDSDRVRTLRSLLAKLKEREIEKGGELSEGQLTKVLQTAAKQRKEAADMYSDGGRTELADAEMKELAIIEEYLPEQLSENDVAEMVDAAIAESGAESLRDMGKVMPAVMKKVAGRADGKTVQELVKRKLSG
;
A
#
# COMPACT_ATOMS: atom_id res chain seq x y z
N MET A 1 -9.58 2.51 18.31
CA MET A 1 -8.30 3.23 18.14
C MET A 1 -8.04 3.43 16.65
N THR A 2 -7.71 4.64 16.23
CA THR A 2 -7.40 4.92 14.83
C THR A 2 -6.02 4.41 14.47
N LEU A 3 -5.77 4.21 13.18
CA LEU A 3 -4.46 3.80 12.68
C LEU A 3 -3.38 4.80 13.08
N ALA A 4 -3.65 6.10 12.99
CA ALA A 4 -2.71 7.14 13.41
C ALA A 4 -2.34 7.00 14.90
N ASN A 5 -3.31 6.73 15.75
CA ASN A 5 -3.08 6.50 17.18
C ASN A 5 -2.26 5.23 17.44
N GLU A 6 -2.52 4.18 16.67
CA GLU A 6 -1.74 2.93 16.75
C GLU A 6 -0.27 3.16 16.39
N LEU A 7 -0.03 3.92 15.33
CA LEU A 7 1.34 4.25 14.90
C LEU A 7 2.06 5.08 15.95
N GLN A 8 1.37 6.05 16.55
CA GLN A 8 1.95 6.89 17.59
C GLN A 8 2.29 6.10 18.84
N SER A 9 1.39 5.23 19.29
CA SER A 9 1.62 4.36 20.43
C SER A 9 2.78 3.40 20.17
N ALA A 10 2.85 2.84 18.96
CA ALA A 10 3.92 1.94 18.56
C ALA A 10 5.27 2.66 18.54
N MET A 11 5.30 3.92 18.08
CA MET A 11 6.51 4.73 18.08
C MET A 11 7.02 4.98 19.52
N GLN A 12 6.10 5.30 20.41
CA GLN A 12 6.46 5.52 21.82
C GLN A 12 7.00 4.24 22.47
N ALA A 13 6.37 3.10 22.18
CA ALA A 13 6.85 1.80 22.67
C ALA A 13 8.24 1.47 22.13
N ALA A 14 8.48 1.75 20.85
CA ALA A 14 9.78 1.55 20.23
C ALA A 14 10.86 2.44 20.83
N MET A 15 10.51 3.68 21.16
CA MET A 15 11.43 4.60 21.85
C MET A 15 11.83 4.05 23.22
N LYS A 16 10.88 3.50 23.98
CA LYS A 16 11.14 2.91 25.29
C LYS A 16 12.02 1.67 25.21
N SER A 17 11.83 0.84 24.18
CA SER A 17 12.60 -0.38 23.98
C SER A 17 13.95 -0.17 23.31
N GLY A 18 14.22 1.03 22.80
CA GLY A 18 15.46 1.35 22.13
C GLY A 18 15.56 0.83 20.71
N ASP A 19 14.42 0.50 20.08
CA ASP A 19 14.37 0.02 18.69
C ASP A 19 14.42 1.21 17.73
N SER A 20 15.63 1.64 17.40
CA SER A 20 15.87 2.86 16.61
C SER A 20 15.35 2.76 15.18
N ASP A 21 15.42 1.57 14.56
CA ASP A 21 14.92 1.37 13.20
C ASP A 21 13.39 1.53 13.14
N ARG A 22 12.71 0.98 14.12
CA ARG A 22 11.26 1.08 14.24
C ARG A 22 10.83 2.53 14.52
N VAL A 23 11.53 3.21 15.42
CA VAL A 23 11.27 4.63 15.71
C VAL A 23 11.39 5.47 14.44
N ARG A 24 12.45 5.29 13.69
CA ARG A 24 12.71 6.05 12.47
C ARG A 24 11.61 5.80 11.44
N THR A 25 11.25 4.55 11.22
CA THR A 25 10.21 4.18 10.25
C THR A 25 8.85 4.75 10.64
N LEU A 26 8.45 4.57 11.89
CA LEU A 26 7.15 5.06 12.37
C LEU A 26 7.09 6.59 12.39
N ARG A 27 8.19 7.24 12.72
CA ARG A 27 8.28 8.71 12.67
C ARG A 27 8.10 9.22 11.24
N SER A 28 8.72 8.55 10.28
CA SER A 28 8.58 8.88 8.85
C SER A 28 7.12 8.73 8.39
N LEU A 29 6.45 7.66 8.79
CA LEU A 29 5.03 7.44 8.45
C LEU A 29 4.14 8.51 9.05
N LEU A 30 4.34 8.85 10.32
CA LEU A 30 3.55 9.88 11.00
C LEU A 30 3.75 11.25 10.35
N ALA A 31 4.99 11.56 9.92
CA ALA A 31 5.28 12.80 9.21
C ALA A 31 4.53 12.86 7.87
N LYS A 32 4.48 11.76 7.14
CA LYS A 32 3.74 11.68 5.87
C LYS A 32 2.25 11.82 6.08
N LEU A 33 1.71 11.22 7.12
CA LEU A 33 0.28 11.35 7.46
C LEU A 33 -0.06 12.80 7.76
N LYS A 34 0.78 13.48 8.54
CA LYS A 34 0.57 14.88 8.88
C LYS A 34 0.65 15.80 7.65
N GLU A 35 1.59 15.54 6.77
CA GLU A 35 1.74 16.25 5.52
C GLU A 35 0.47 16.14 4.67
N ARG A 36 -0.10 14.94 4.58
CA ARG A 36 -1.35 14.71 3.83
C ARG A 36 -2.55 15.36 4.50
N GLU A 37 -2.61 15.38 5.82
CA GLU A 37 -3.66 16.10 6.55
C GLU A 37 -3.64 17.58 6.26
N ILE A 38 -2.45 18.18 6.22
CA ILE A 38 -2.27 19.59 5.91
C ILE A 38 -2.74 19.88 4.48
N GLU A 39 -2.35 19.05 3.52
CA GLU A 39 -2.79 19.20 2.12
C GLU A 39 -4.29 19.09 1.98
N LYS A 40 -4.92 18.18 2.69
CA LYS A 40 -6.36 17.97 2.66
C LYS A 40 -7.13 19.07 3.40
N GLY A 41 -6.51 19.64 4.43
CA GLY A 41 -7.15 20.61 5.32
C GLY A 41 -8.00 19.96 6.41
N GLY A 42 -7.70 18.73 6.81
CA GLY A 42 -8.45 18.02 7.85
C GLY A 42 -7.93 16.60 8.04
N GLU A 43 -8.59 15.85 8.93
CA GLU A 43 -8.23 14.48 9.21
C GLU A 43 -8.41 13.57 7.99
N LEU A 44 -7.53 12.59 7.87
CA LEU A 44 -7.60 11.59 6.81
C LEU A 44 -8.59 10.48 7.23
N SER A 45 -9.35 9.99 6.26
CA SER A 45 -10.17 8.79 6.46
C SER A 45 -9.27 7.56 6.60
N GLU A 46 -9.81 6.47 7.13
CA GLU A 46 -9.05 5.22 7.24
C GLU A 46 -8.54 4.73 5.89
N GLY A 47 -9.32 4.88 4.84
CA GLY A 47 -8.90 4.54 3.48
C GLY A 47 -7.74 5.41 2.99
N GLN A 48 -7.75 6.69 3.31
CA GLN A 48 -6.66 7.61 2.97
C GLN A 48 -5.39 7.29 3.76
N LEU A 49 -5.53 6.96 5.04
CA LEU A 49 -4.41 6.53 5.88
C LEU A 49 -3.76 5.26 5.31
N THR A 50 -4.57 4.27 4.98
CA THR A 50 -4.10 3.03 4.37
C THR A 50 -3.35 3.29 3.08
N LYS A 51 -3.84 4.20 2.24
CA LYS A 51 -3.19 4.55 0.98
C LYS A 51 -1.82 5.17 1.19
N VAL A 52 -1.66 6.01 2.21
CA VAL A 52 -0.35 6.59 2.55
C VAL A 52 0.63 5.48 2.92
N LEU A 53 0.19 4.51 3.73
CA LEU A 53 1.02 3.37 4.13
C LEU A 53 1.38 2.49 2.93
N GLN A 54 0.43 2.24 2.03
CA GLN A 54 0.69 1.47 0.81
C GLN A 54 1.74 2.13 -0.07
N THR A 55 1.64 3.45 -0.24
CA THR A 55 2.62 4.22 -1.01
C THR A 55 4.01 4.15 -0.38
N ALA A 56 4.08 4.28 0.95
CA ALA A 56 5.34 4.17 1.68
C ALA A 56 5.96 2.78 1.52
N ALA A 57 5.14 1.72 1.60
CA ALA A 57 5.60 0.35 1.41
C ALA A 57 6.13 0.13 0.00
N LYS A 58 5.43 0.63 -1.00
CA LYS A 58 5.84 0.54 -2.40
C LYS A 58 7.18 1.24 -2.65
N GLN A 59 7.36 2.44 -2.08
CA GLN A 59 8.61 3.19 -2.20
C GLN A 59 9.78 2.43 -1.58
N ARG A 60 9.57 1.77 -0.44
CA ARG A 60 10.62 0.97 0.20
C ARG A 60 11.01 -0.22 -0.66
N LYS A 61 10.03 -0.88 -1.27
CA LYS A 61 10.26 -2.03 -2.15
C LYS A 61 11.03 -1.62 -3.40
N GLU A 62 10.61 -0.53 -4.05
CA GLU A 62 11.28 0.00 -5.23
C GLU A 62 12.73 0.40 -4.91
N ALA A 63 12.95 1.06 -3.77
CA ALA A 63 14.29 1.43 -3.33
C ALA A 63 15.16 0.20 -3.06
N ALA A 64 14.61 -0.82 -2.41
CA ALA A 64 15.32 -2.07 -2.15
C ALA A 64 15.75 -2.75 -3.45
N ASP A 65 14.85 -2.80 -4.43
CA ASP A 65 15.14 -3.39 -5.74
C ASP A 65 16.26 -2.62 -6.46
N MET A 66 16.21 -1.30 -6.42
CA MET A 66 17.24 -0.45 -7.03
C MET A 66 18.61 -0.65 -6.37
N TYR A 67 18.65 -0.70 -5.05
CA TYR A 67 19.91 -0.94 -4.32
C TYR A 67 20.45 -2.34 -4.59
N SER A 68 19.57 -3.34 -4.64
CA SER A 68 19.96 -4.71 -4.96
C SER A 68 20.55 -4.82 -6.35
N ASP A 69 19.90 -4.20 -7.34
CA ASP A 69 20.39 -4.17 -8.73
C ASP A 69 21.75 -3.45 -8.85
N GLY A 70 21.97 -2.45 -8.00
CA GLY A 70 23.24 -1.72 -7.95
C GLY A 70 24.32 -2.38 -7.09
N GLY A 71 24.06 -3.58 -6.56
CA GLY A 71 25.01 -4.31 -5.71
C GLY A 71 25.12 -3.77 -4.29
N ARG A 72 24.21 -2.91 -3.87
CA ARG A 72 24.23 -2.31 -2.53
C ARG A 72 23.30 -3.08 -1.58
N THR A 73 23.70 -4.29 -1.25
CA THR A 73 22.90 -5.23 -0.46
C THR A 73 22.51 -4.69 0.92
N GLU A 74 23.43 -4.01 1.61
CA GLU A 74 23.17 -3.47 2.94
C GLU A 74 22.07 -2.40 2.92
N LEU A 75 22.06 -1.55 1.90
CA LEU A 75 21.04 -0.52 1.75
C LEU A 75 19.69 -1.15 1.37
N ALA A 76 19.73 -2.18 0.52
CA ALA A 76 18.53 -2.93 0.18
C ALA A 76 17.91 -3.59 1.41
N ASP A 77 18.74 -4.21 2.26
CA ASP A 77 18.28 -4.86 3.50
C ASP A 77 17.65 -3.85 4.46
N ALA A 78 18.22 -2.65 4.57
CA ALA A 78 17.67 -1.59 5.40
C ALA A 78 16.27 -1.17 4.92
N GLU A 79 16.08 -1.04 3.62
CA GLU A 79 14.76 -0.73 3.04
C GLU A 79 13.76 -1.87 3.29
N MET A 80 14.19 -3.11 3.20
CA MET A 80 13.32 -4.27 3.47
C MET A 80 12.90 -4.36 4.93
N LYS A 81 13.76 -3.95 5.86
CA LYS A 81 13.39 -3.87 7.28
C LYS A 81 12.29 -2.82 7.50
N GLU A 82 12.42 -1.66 6.89
CA GLU A 82 11.40 -0.60 6.96
C GLU A 82 10.09 -1.09 6.34
N LEU A 83 10.17 -1.78 5.20
CA LEU A 83 8.99 -2.35 4.55
C LEU A 83 8.25 -3.32 5.48
N ALA A 84 8.98 -4.21 6.15
CA ALA A 84 8.38 -5.18 7.07
C ALA A 84 7.64 -4.48 8.23
N ILE A 85 8.20 -3.39 8.73
CA ILE A 85 7.55 -2.60 9.79
C ILE A 85 6.25 -1.97 9.28
N ILE A 86 6.28 -1.39 8.09
CA ILE A 86 5.10 -0.76 7.49
C ILE A 86 4.00 -1.79 7.26
N GLU A 87 4.36 -2.98 6.77
CA GLU A 87 3.40 -4.05 6.48
C GLU A 87 2.66 -4.54 7.71
N GLU A 88 3.23 -4.41 8.91
CA GLU A 88 2.54 -4.76 10.16
C GLU A 88 1.26 -3.95 10.37
N TYR A 89 1.17 -2.77 9.79
CA TYR A 89 0.04 -1.85 9.95
C TYR A 89 -0.90 -1.81 8.74
N LEU A 90 -0.56 -2.56 7.68
CA LEU A 90 -1.41 -2.70 6.51
C LEU A 90 -2.29 -3.94 6.65
N PRO A 91 -3.50 -3.93 6.04
CA PRO A 91 -4.25 -5.17 5.90
C PRO A 91 -3.42 -6.19 5.13
N GLU A 92 -3.69 -7.47 5.33
CA GLU A 92 -3.00 -8.54 4.60
C GLU A 92 -3.08 -8.26 3.09
N GLN A 93 -1.93 -8.18 2.44
CA GLN A 93 -1.89 -7.84 1.02
C GLN A 93 -2.24 -9.05 0.17
N LEU A 94 -3.00 -8.80 -0.88
CA LEU A 94 -3.40 -9.83 -1.84
C LEU A 94 -2.25 -10.13 -2.81
N SER A 95 -2.12 -11.40 -3.19
CA SER A 95 -1.20 -11.79 -4.25
C SER A 95 -1.74 -11.33 -5.60
N GLU A 96 -0.88 -11.30 -6.62
CA GLU A 96 -1.30 -10.98 -7.98
C GLU A 96 -2.38 -11.95 -8.47
N ASN A 97 -2.26 -13.23 -8.12
CA ASN A 97 -3.26 -14.24 -8.47
C ASN A 97 -4.61 -13.96 -7.80
N ASP A 98 -4.61 -13.58 -6.54
CA ASP A 98 -5.84 -13.21 -5.83
C ASP A 98 -6.54 -12.04 -6.50
N VAL A 99 -5.79 -11.01 -6.86
CA VAL A 99 -6.33 -9.84 -7.56
C VAL A 99 -6.85 -10.24 -8.94
N ALA A 100 -6.11 -11.08 -9.66
CA ALA A 100 -6.53 -11.55 -10.98
C ALA A 100 -7.88 -12.29 -10.91
N GLU A 101 -8.09 -13.12 -9.89
CA GLU A 101 -9.37 -13.82 -9.69
C GLU A 101 -10.51 -12.82 -9.40
N MET A 102 -10.23 -11.79 -8.60
CA MET A 102 -11.22 -10.74 -8.34
C MET A 102 -11.58 -9.95 -9.58
N VAL A 103 -10.59 -9.67 -10.42
CA VAL A 103 -10.80 -9.00 -11.71
C VAL A 103 -11.65 -9.85 -12.63
N ASP A 104 -11.35 -11.15 -12.75
CA ASP A 104 -12.12 -12.07 -13.57
C ASP A 104 -13.58 -12.14 -13.13
N ALA A 105 -13.81 -12.23 -11.81
CA ALA A 105 -15.16 -12.25 -11.27
C ALA A 105 -15.91 -10.96 -11.56
N ALA A 106 -15.25 -9.81 -11.41
CA ALA A 106 -15.87 -8.51 -11.67
C ALA A 106 -16.22 -8.34 -13.16
N ILE A 107 -15.36 -8.82 -14.06
CA ILE A 107 -15.62 -8.79 -15.50
C ILE A 107 -16.83 -9.65 -15.83
N ALA A 108 -16.91 -10.86 -15.26
CA ALA A 108 -18.03 -11.76 -15.49
C ALA A 108 -19.35 -11.17 -14.96
N GLU A 109 -19.33 -10.59 -13.77
CA GLU A 109 -20.54 -10.02 -13.16
C GLU A 109 -21.04 -8.77 -13.90
N SER A 110 -20.11 -7.95 -14.42
CA SER A 110 -20.47 -6.69 -15.11
C SER A 110 -20.81 -6.89 -16.57
N GLY A 111 -20.45 -8.02 -17.16
CA GLY A 111 -20.61 -8.25 -18.59
C GLY A 111 -19.64 -7.45 -19.44
N ALA A 112 -18.53 -6.98 -18.87
CA ALA A 112 -17.53 -6.18 -19.57
C ALA A 112 -16.88 -6.98 -20.72
N GLU A 113 -16.71 -6.34 -21.88
CA GLU A 113 -16.17 -6.98 -23.07
C GLU A 113 -14.90 -6.30 -23.59
N SER A 114 -14.68 -5.03 -23.28
CA SER A 114 -13.57 -4.26 -23.82
C SER A 114 -13.05 -3.22 -22.83
N LEU A 115 -11.96 -2.56 -23.24
CA LEU A 115 -11.36 -1.47 -22.46
C LEU A 115 -12.34 -0.35 -22.13
N ARG A 116 -13.37 -0.16 -22.95
CA ARG A 116 -14.40 0.86 -22.69
C ARG A 116 -15.17 0.58 -21.40
N ASP A 117 -15.15 -0.66 -20.94
CA ASP A 117 -15.89 -1.08 -19.75
C ASP A 117 -15.06 -0.98 -18.46
N MET A 118 -13.83 -0.46 -18.51
CA MET A 118 -13.00 -0.25 -17.31
C MET A 118 -13.72 0.52 -16.23
N GLY A 119 -14.49 1.54 -16.60
CA GLY A 119 -15.25 2.34 -15.67
C GLY A 119 -16.28 1.57 -14.86
N LYS A 120 -16.70 0.41 -15.34
CA LYS A 120 -17.63 -0.49 -14.65
C LYS A 120 -16.89 -1.49 -13.77
N VAL A 121 -15.73 -1.98 -14.25
CA VAL A 121 -14.95 -3.03 -13.58
C VAL A 121 -14.12 -2.48 -12.43
N MET A 122 -13.42 -1.37 -12.64
CA MET A 122 -12.50 -0.81 -11.65
C MET A 122 -13.14 -0.53 -10.29
N PRO A 123 -14.28 0.18 -10.20
CA PRO A 123 -14.88 0.41 -8.89
C PRO A 123 -15.27 -0.86 -8.17
N ALA A 124 -15.78 -1.86 -8.88
CA ALA A 124 -16.19 -3.14 -8.31
C ALA A 124 -14.98 -3.90 -7.74
N VAL A 125 -13.86 -3.94 -8.48
CA VAL A 125 -12.64 -4.60 -8.02
C VAL A 125 -12.03 -3.85 -6.83
N MET A 126 -11.95 -2.53 -6.90
CA MET A 126 -11.37 -1.72 -5.83
C MET A 126 -12.14 -1.85 -4.52
N LYS A 127 -13.45 -2.00 -4.60
CA LYS A 127 -14.29 -2.23 -3.43
C LYS A 127 -13.97 -3.58 -2.75
N LYS A 128 -13.75 -4.62 -3.53
CA LYS A 128 -13.39 -5.95 -3.03
C LYS A 128 -11.96 -5.98 -2.50
N VAL A 129 -11.04 -5.29 -3.16
CA VAL A 129 -9.64 -5.20 -2.77
C VAL A 129 -9.49 -4.51 -1.39
N ALA A 130 -10.28 -3.47 -1.15
CA ALA A 130 -10.35 -2.78 0.17
C ALA A 130 -8.99 -2.44 0.78
N GLY A 131 -8.10 -1.86 -0.01
CA GLY A 131 -6.76 -1.45 0.46
C GLY A 131 -5.73 -2.56 0.57
N ARG A 132 -6.04 -3.79 0.14
CA ARG A 132 -5.13 -4.93 0.23
C ARG A 132 -4.26 -5.15 -1.02
N ALA A 133 -4.40 -4.28 -2.00
CA ALA A 133 -3.56 -4.28 -3.20
C ALA A 133 -3.41 -2.86 -3.73
N ASP A 134 -2.30 -2.63 -4.47
CA ASP A 134 -2.02 -1.35 -5.09
C ASP A 134 -2.98 -1.10 -6.26
N GLY A 135 -3.62 0.06 -6.28
CA GLY A 135 -4.57 0.44 -7.34
C GLY A 135 -3.99 0.39 -8.74
N LYS A 136 -2.70 0.71 -8.90
CA LYS A 136 -2.03 0.67 -10.19
C LYS A 136 -1.89 -0.76 -10.69
N THR A 137 -1.56 -1.71 -9.82
CA THR A 137 -1.48 -3.13 -10.15
C THR A 137 -2.85 -3.65 -10.59
N VAL A 138 -3.90 -3.28 -9.86
CA VAL A 138 -5.28 -3.64 -10.21
C VAL A 138 -5.63 -3.11 -11.60
N GLN A 139 -5.34 -1.83 -11.84
CA GLN A 139 -5.61 -1.19 -13.13
C GLN A 139 -4.91 -1.91 -14.29
N GLU A 140 -3.65 -2.26 -14.12
CA GLU A 140 -2.88 -2.98 -15.12
C GLU A 140 -3.48 -4.35 -15.43
N LEU A 141 -3.93 -5.07 -14.41
CA LEU A 141 -4.56 -6.38 -14.57
C LEU A 141 -5.90 -6.27 -15.30
N VAL A 142 -6.73 -5.30 -14.91
CA VAL A 142 -8.02 -5.06 -15.58
C VAL A 142 -7.79 -4.72 -17.05
N LYS A 143 -6.86 -3.81 -17.31
CA LYS A 143 -6.52 -3.40 -18.67
C LYS A 143 -6.06 -4.58 -19.53
N ARG A 144 -5.18 -5.42 -18.99
CA ARG A 144 -4.65 -6.61 -19.68
C ARG A 144 -5.77 -7.60 -20.02
N LYS A 145 -6.66 -7.86 -19.07
CA LYS A 145 -7.74 -8.82 -19.27
C LYS A 145 -8.81 -8.33 -20.23
N LEU A 146 -9.10 -7.03 -20.24
CA LEU A 146 -10.09 -6.44 -21.15
C LEU A 146 -9.53 -6.20 -22.55
N SER A 147 -8.23 -6.11 -22.72
CA SER A 147 -7.59 -5.91 -24.02
C SER A 147 -7.23 -7.22 -24.74
N GLY A 148 -7.24 -8.31 -24.02
CA GLY A 148 -6.92 -9.63 -24.53
C GLY A 148 -8.15 -10.49 -24.62
#